data_7249429628612c8664b81a763ad163a9
#
_entry.id   7249429628612c8664b81a763ad163a9
#
_cell.length_a   1.000
_cell.length_b   1.000
_cell.length_c   1.000
_cell.angle_alpha   90.00
_cell.angle_beta   90.00
_cell.angle_gamma   90.00
#
_symmetry.space_group_name_H-M   'P 1'
#
loop_
_entity.id
_entity.type
_entity.pdbx_description
1 polymer ?
#
loop_
_entity_poly.entity_id
_entity_poly.type
_entity_poly.pdbx_seq_one_letter_code
_entity_poly.pdbx_strand_id
1 'polypeptide(L)'
;AVPELAGIPVTHRNLSRSVHIITGHTAQDTLPENIKKCAETDGTLVFLMGLRNLPDIAENLIRNGKSEDTPVAVVSNGACAKNQTVRGTLSTICENVKSAEVVPPAVIVVGETAKFDFAPTITRPLKNVSVTVTGTRKLSDKLGKMLTLSGAEVKRHDLLKVIEYHDNEVFDNAINGIDGYDYVVLTSMNGAEIFMSRLRKLKKDIRSFANVKFAVIGSGTAAVLEKYGVFADCIPNVYTTRELGILLAKTVKSGEKVLILRAENGSPEL
;
A
#
# COMPACT_ATOMS: atom_id res chain seq x y z
N ALA A 1 -0.92 0.62 -17.29
CA ALA A 1 -0.23 0.40 -15.98
C ALA A 1 0.86 -0.69 -16.08
N VAL A 2 0.54 -1.95 -16.51
CA VAL A 2 1.53 -3.04 -16.53
C VAL A 2 2.75 -2.74 -17.43
N PRO A 3 2.59 -2.31 -18.69
CA PRO A 3 3.73 -1.93 -19.52
C PRO A 3 4.56 -0.81 -18.90
N GLU A 4 3.93 0.23 -18.37
CA GLU A 4 4.59 1.36 -17.75
C GLU A 4 5.43 0.96 -16.51
N LEU A 5 4.89 0.07 -15.67
CA LEU A 5 5.64 -0.49 -14.52
C LEU A 5 6.86 -1.32 -14.95
N ALA A 6 6.84 -1.85 -16.17
CA ALA A 6 7.98 -2.54 -16.80
C ALA A 6 8.88 -1.59 -17.61
N GLY A 7 8.69 -0.27 -17.46
CA GLY A 7 9.47 0.75 -18.19
C GLY A 7 9.16 0.87 -19.67
N ILE A 8 8.01 0.36 -20.11
CA ILE A 8 7.59 0.37 -21.49
C ILE A 8 6.49 1.43 -21.68
N PRO A 9 6.77 2.59 -22.29
CA PRO A 9 5.75 3.57 -22.61
C PRO A 9 4.84 3.01 -23.71
N VAL A 10 3.52 3.09 -23.54
CA VAL A 10 2.58 2.60 -24.56
C VAL A 10 2.41 3.56 -25.73
N THR A 11 2.83 4.82 -25.58
CA THR A 11 2.94 5.81 -26.65
C THR A 11 4.27 6.56 -26.56
N HIS A 12 4.78 7.01 -27.69
CA HIS A 12 5.99 7.82 -27.74
C HIS A 12 5.89 8.80 -28.90
N ARG A 13 6.18 10.09 -28.65
CA ARG A 13 5.94 11.19 -29.59
C ARG A 13 6.46 10.94 -30.99
N ASN A 14 7.64 10.31 -31.11
CA ASN A 14 8.32 10.10 -32.38
C ASN A 14 8.18 8.67 -32.95
N LEU A 15 7.59 7.72 -32.20
CA LEU A 15 7.57 6.30 -32.58
C LEU A 15 6.17 5.70 -32.65
N SER A 16 5.27 6.07 -31.73
CA SER A 16 3.92 5.49 -31.68
C SER A 16 2.96 6.49 -31.06
N ARG A 17 1.99 6.95 -31.84
CA ARG A 17 1.01 7.97 -31.42
C ARG A 17 -0.31 7.39 -30.95
N SER A 18 -0.49 6.07 -31.08
CA SER A 18 -1.69 5.36 -30.66
C SER A 18 -1.34 4.08 -29.92
N VAL A 19 -2.28 3.60 -29.12
CA VAL A 19 -2.21 2.29 -28.47
C VAL A 19 -3.50 1.53 -28.74
N HIS A 20 -3.38 0.28 -29.13
CA HIS A 20 -4.49 -0.62 -29.40
C HIS A 20 -4.45 -1.77 -28.39
N ILE A 21 -5.48 -1.84 -27.55
CA ILE A 21 -5.59 -2.89 -26.53
C ILE A 21 -6.52 -3.98 -27.09
N ILE A 22 -6.03 -5.20 -27.15
CA ILE A 22 -6.66 -6.31 -27.85
C ILE A 22 -6.70 -7.50 -26.90
N THR A 23 -7.81 -8.21 -26.85
CA THR A 23 -7.89 -9.52 -26.20
C THR A 23 -7.24 -10.57 -27.12
N GLY A 24 -6.20 -11.26 -26.65
CA GLY A 24 -5.39 -12.17 -27.46
C GLY A 24 -6.04 -13.52 -27.75
N HIS A 25 -7.25 -13.78 -27.26
CA HIS A 25 -8.07 -14.94 -27.64
C HIS A 25 -9.55 -14.59 -27.55
N THR A 26 -10.37 -15.30 -28.32
CA THR A 26 -11.84 -15.23 -28.26
C THR A 26 -12.38 -16.29 -27.29
N ALA A 27 -13.68 -16.29 -27.02
CA ALA A 27 -14.36 -17.33 -26.26
C ALA A 27 -14.24 -18.73 -26.89
N GLN A 28 -13.89 -18.80 -28.17
CA GLN A 28 -13.69 -20.04 -28.96
C GLN A 28 -12.21 -20.42 -29.05
N ASP A 29 -11.34 -19.79 -28.26
CA ASP A 29 -9.88 -19.98 -28.23
C ASP A 29 -9.20 -19.72 -29.60
N THR A 30 -9.74 -18.79 -30.36
CA THR A 30 -9.21 -18.32 -31.66
C THR A 30 -8.67 -16.90 -31.55
N LEU A 31 -7.85 -16.49 -32.53
CA LEU A 31 -7.41 -15.10 -32.61
C LEU A 31 -8.57 -14.18 -32.98
N PRO A 32 -8.54 -12.92 -32.53
CA PRO A 32 -9.56 -11.94 -32.90
C PRO A 32 -9.53 -11.65 -34.41
N GLU A 33 -10.69 -11.54 -35.02
CA GLU A 33 -10.84 -11.32 -36.49
C GLU A 33 -10.13 -10.06 -36.99
N ASN A 34 -9.93 -9.07 -36.12
CA ASN A 34 -9.28 -7.80 -36.46
C ASN A 34 -7.75 -7.83 -36.42
N ILE A 35 -7.12 -9.00 -36.21
CA ILE A 35 -5.66 -9.10 -36.09
C ILE A 35 -4.95 -8.61 -37.37
N LYS A 36 -5.56 -8.81 -38.52
CA LYS A 36 -5.07 -8.29 -39.81
C LYS A 36 -4.98 -6.77 -39.81
N LYS A 37 -6.01 -6.08 -39.33
CA LYS A 37 -6.01 -4.61 -39.20
C LYS A 37 -4.97 -4.13 -38.19
N CYS A 38 -4.69 -4.92 -37.16
CA CYS A 38 -3.65 -4.59 -36.17
C CYS A 38 -2.24 -4.60 -36.79
N ALA A 39 -1.98 -5.47 -37.78
CA ALA A 39 -0.71 -5.51 -38.50
C ALA A 39 -0.45 -4.22 -39.29
N GLU A 40 -1.50 -3.58 -39.80
CA GLU A 40 -1.42 -2.37 -40.63
C GLU A 40 -1.20 -1.08 -39.80
N THR A 41 -1.34 -1.13 -38.49
CA THR A 41 -1.25 0.07 -37.66
C THR A 41 0.21 0.38 -37.27
N ASP A 42 0.55 1.68 -37.23
CA ASP A 42 1.83 2.18 -36.71
C ASP A 42 1.84 2.34 -35.15
N GLY A 43 0.70 2.02 -34.52
CA GLY A 43 0.51 2.12 -33.08
C GLY A 43 1.16 0.99 -32.29
N THR A 44 1.28 1.17 -30.99
CA THR A 44 1.65 0.10 -30.07
C THR A 44 0.47 -0.85 -29.88
N LEU A 45 0.69 -2.14 -30.09
CA LEU A 45 -0.32 -3.17 -29.83
C LEU A 45 -0.09 -3.76 -28.44
N VAL A 46 -1.15 -3.89 -27.67
CA VAL A 46 -1.11 -4.48 -26.31
C VAL A 46 -2.11 -5.63 -26.26
N PHE A 47 -1.61 -6.86 -26.23
CA PHE A 47 -2.46 -8.05 -26.13
C PHE A 47 -2.61 -8.48 -24.68
N LEU A 48 -3.87 -8.58 -24.24
CA LEU A 48 -4.26 -9.15 -22.96
C LEU A 48 -4.67 -10.61 -23.17
N MET A 49 -4.39 -11.48 -22.21
CA MET A 49 -4.75 -12.91 -22.26
C MET A 49 -4.22 -13.66 -23.49
N GLY A 50 -3.15 -13.16 -24.10
CA GLY A 50 -2.61 -13.70 -25.37
C GLY A 50 -1.41 -14.63 -25.22
N LEU A 51 -0.92 -14.94 -23.99
CA LEU A 51 0.34 -15.66 -23.83
C LEU A 51 0.35 -17.06 -24.48
N ARG A 52 -0.77 -17.79 -24.39
CA ARG A 52 -0.90 -19.10 -25.03
C ARG A 52 -0.89 -19.02 -26.55
N ASN A 53 -1.49 -17.95 -27.08
CA ASN A 53 -1.62 -17.71 -28.51
C ASN A 53 -0.49 -16.81 -29.06
N LEU A 54 0.58 -16.59 -28.29
CA LEU A 54 1.72 -15.77 -28.71
C LEU A 54 2.33 -16.22 -30.04
N PRO A 55 2.52 -17.52 -30.33
CA PRO A 55 3.01 -17.95 -31.65
C PRO A 55 2.08 -17.54 -32.79
N ASP A 56 0.78 -17.77 -32.63
CA ASP A 56 -0.21 -17.43 -33.64
C ASP A 56 -0.33 -15.90 -33.84
N ILE A 57 -0.24 -15.12 -32.75
CA ILE A 57 -0.22 -13.65 -32.79
C ILE A 57 0.99 -13.19 -33.60
N ALA A 58 2.19 -13.68 -33.29
CA ALA A 58 3.41 -13.28 -33.96
C ALA A 58 3.37 -13.65 -35.46
N GLU A 59 3.01 -14.89 -35.79
CA GLU A 59 2.90 -15.36 -37.17
C GLU A 59 1.89 -14.54 -37.98
N ASN A 60 0.71 -14.29 -37.40
CA ASN A 60 -0.33 -13.53 -38.12
C ASN A 60 0.07 -12.06 -38.33
N LEU A 61 0.76 -11.43 -37.38
CA LEU A 61 1.28 -10.07 -37.54
C LEU A 61 2.32 -10.01 -38.65
N ILE A 62 3.25 -10.95 -38.73
CA ILE A 62 4.26 -11.04 -39.79
C ILE A 62 3.60 -11.30 -41.12
N ARG A 63 2.72 -12.30 -41.21
CA ARG A 63 2.00 -12.67 -42.44
C ARG A 63 1.19 -11.51 -43.05
N ASN A 64 0.71 -10.59 -42.19
CA ASN A 64 -0.06 -9.42 -42.60
C ASN A 64 0.79 -8.15 -42.70
N GLY A 65 2.11 -8.25 -42.79
CA GLY A 65 2.99 -7.16 -43.20
C GLY A 65 3.80 -6.46 -42.09
N LYS A 66 3.71 -6.88 -40.82
CA LYS A 66 4.65 -6.38 -39.84
C LYS A 66 6.02 -7.01 -40.02
N SER A 67 7.07 -6.20 -39.83
CA SER A 67 8.45 -6.69 -39.89
C SER A 67 8.70 -7.74 -38.81
N GLU A 68 9.44 -8.79 -39.16
CA GLU A 68 9.93 -9.80 -38.21
C GLU A 68 10.78 -9.21 -37.08
N ASP A 69 11.44 -8.06 -37.36
CA ASP A 69 12.27 -7.31 -36.41
C ASP A 69 11.46 -6.37 -35.51
N THR A 70 10.14 -6.31 -35.68
CA THR A 70 9.29 -5.47 -34.81
C THR A 70 9.50 -5.85 -33.36
N PRO A 71 9.87 -4.89 -32.47
CA PRO A 71 10.10 -5.18 -31.08
C PRO A 71 8.87 -5.70 -30.35
N VAL A 72 9.09 -6.68 -29.47
CA VAL A 72 8.06 -7.28 -28.63
C VAL A 72 8.57 -7.39 -27.18
N ALA A 73 7.71 -7.08 -26.24
CA ALA A 73 7.95 -7.34 -24.83
C ALA A 73 6.78 -8.12 -24.22
N VAL A 74 7.10 -9.12 -23.42
CA VAL A 74 6.13 -9.88 -22.64
C VAL A 74 6.36 -9.61 -21.17
N VAL A 75 5.37 -9.03 -20.50
CA VAL A 75 5.42 -8.68 -19.07
C VAL A 75 4.53 -9.63 -18.30
N SER A 76 5.14 -10.55 -17.57
CA SER A 76 4.45 -11.51 -16.69
C SER A 76 4.38 -10.99 -15.27
N ASN A 77 3.27 -11.28 -14.57
CA ASN A 77 3.05 -10.90 -13.17
C ASN A 77 3.32 -9.42 -12.89
N GLY A 78 2.96 -8.55 -13.83
CA GLY A 78 3.18 -7.11 -13.71
C GLY A 78 2.59 -6.57 -12.40
N ALA A 79 3.32 -5.65 -11.77
CA ALA A 79 3.02 -5.10 -10.43
C ALA A 79 3.13 -6.09 -9.25
N CYS A 80 3.57 -7.32 -9.46
CA CYS A 80 3.85 -8.31 -8.41
C CYS A 80 5.35 -8.40 -8.11
N ALA A 81 5.71 -8.96 -6.94
CA ALA A 81 7.12 -9.17 -6.56
C ALA A 81 7.87 -10.08 -7.55
N LYS A 82 7.16 -11.05 -8.15
CA LYS A 82 7.68 -12.01 -9.13
C LYS A 82 7.54 -11.53 -10.58
N ASN A 83 7.48 -10.22 -10.82
CA ASN A 83 7.40 -9.71 -12.17
C ASN A 83 8.61 -10.11 -13.01
N GLN A 84 8.35 -10.42 -14.27
CA GLN A 84 9.37 -10.77 -15.26
C GLN A 84 9.04 -10.08 -16.58
N THR A 85 10.04 -9.51 -17.24
CA THR A 85 9.90 -8.92 -18.58
C THR A 85 10.85 -9.61 -19.52
N VAL A 86 10.32 -10.20 -20.57
CA VAL A 86 11.08 -10.84 -21.65
C VAL A 86 10.94 -9.99 -22.90
N ARG A 87 12.04 -9.68 -23.55
CA ARG A 87 12.09 -8.86 -24.77
C ARG A 87 12.67 -9.65 -25.94
N GLY A 88 12.25 -9.28 -27.13
CA GLY A 88 12.71 -9.85 -28.39
C GLY A 88 12.06 -9.12 -29.56
N THR A 89 11.98 -9.80 -30.68
CA THR A 89 11.27 -9.34 -31.89
C THR A 89 10.13 -10.33 -32.20
N LEU A 90 9.27 -10.03 -33.15
CA LEU A 90 8.23 -10.96 -33.57
C LEU A 90 8.78 -12.35 -33.94
N SER A 91 9.98 -12.39 -34.55
CA SER A 91 10.64 -13.66 -34.91
C SER A 91 11.23 -14.42 -33.72
N THR A 92 11.66 -13.74 -32.63
CA THR A 92 12.40 -14.40 -31.54
C THR A 92 11.63 -14.52 -30.24
N ILE A 93 10.54 -13.77 -30.05
CA ILE A 93 9.85 -13.66 -28.77
C ILE A 93 9.29 -14.98 -28.25
N CYS A 94 8.84 -15.86 -29.15
CA CYS A 94 8.25 -17.14 -28.77
C CYS A 94 9.29 -18.04 -28.10
N GLU A 95 10.50 -18.12 -28.66
CA GLU A 95 11.61 -18.90 -28.10
C GLU A 95 12.10 -18.28 -26.79
N ASN A 96 12.25 -16.94 -26.75
CA ASN A 96 12.69 -16.23 -25.56
C ASN A 96 11.71 -16.44 -24.38
N VAL A 97 10.40 -16.39 -24.64
CA VAL A 97 9.35 -16.61 -23.63
C VAL A 97 9.37 -18.05 -23.12
N LYS A 98 9.57 -19.02 -24.02
CA LYS A 98 9.68 -20.44 -23.67
C LYS A 98 10.93 -20.71 -22.81
N SER A 99 12.09 -20.18 -23.23
CA SER A 99 13.36 -20.34 -22.50
C SER A 99 13.34 -19.68 -21.12
N ALA A 100 12.61 -18.60 -20.97
CA ALA A 100 12.45 -17.88 -19.71
C ALA A 100 11.31 -18.40 -18.83
N GLU A 101 10.64 -19.50 -19.24
CA GLU A 101 9.53 -20.15 -18.51
C GLU A 101 8.44 -19.15 -18.05
N VAL A 102 8.05 -18.23 -18.95
CA VAL A 102 7.06 -17.20 -18.64
C VAL A 102 5.69 -17.81 -18.40
N VAL A 103 5.07 -17.44 -17.27
CA VAL A 103 3.74 -17.92 -16.88
C VAL A 103 2.70 -16.80 -16.84
N PRO A 104 1.41 -17.09 -17.10
CA PRO A 104 0.35 -16.12 -16.92
C PRO A 104 0.19 -15.71 -15.43
N PRO A 105 -0.40 -14.52 -15.14
CA PRO A 105 -0.93 -13.56 -16.09
C PRO A 105 0.16 -12.76 -16.78
N ALA A 106 0.02 -12.51 -18.09
CA ALA A 106 0.99 -11.75 -18.85
C ALA A 106 0.33 -10.79 -19.84
N VAL A 107 1.04 -9.72 -20.19
CA VAL A 107 0.68 -8.73 -21.20
C VAL A 107 1.76 -8.74 -22.26
N ILE A 108 1.36 -8.76 -23.53
CA ILE A 108 2.27 -8.70 -24.68
C ILE A 108 2.18 -7.28 -25.26
N VAL A 109 3.33 -6.65 -25.45
CA VAL A 109 3.44 -5.32 -26.08
C VAL A 109 4.22 -5.48 -27.38
N VAL A 110 3.65 -5.06 -28.50
CA VAL A 110 4.27 -5.14 -29.83
C VAL A 110 4.38 -3.74 -30.43
N GLY A 111 5.54 -3.41 -30.94
CA GLY A 111 5.85 -2.14 -31.60
C GLY A 111 7.11 -1.48 -31.05
N GLU A 112 7.52 -0.36 -31.66
CA GLU A 112 8.77 0.33 -31.39
C GLU A 112 8.97 0.72 -29.91
N THR A 113 7.88 0.92 -29.18
CA THR A 113 7.93 1.26 -27.76
C THR A 113 8.35 0.08 -26.86
N ALA A 114 8.19 -1.16 -27.34
CA ALA A 114 8.55 -2.36 -26.58
C ALA A 114 10.07 -2.50 -26.32
N LYS A 115 10.90 -1.80 -27.08
CA LYS A 115 12.37 -1.78 -26.90
C LYS A 115 12.83 -0.96 -25.68
N PHE A 116 11.99 -0.02 -25.21
CA PHE A 116 12.38 0.84 -24.10
C PHE A 116 12.37 0.10 -22.76
N ASP A 117 13.32 0.47 -21.93
CA ASP A 117 13.44 0.06 -20.55
C ASP A 117 13.62 1.29 -19.66
N PHE A 118 12.53 2.02 -19.45
CA PHE A 118 12.49 3.15 -18.53
C PHE A 118 12.05 2.74 -17.14
N ALA A 119 12.12 1.43 -16.83
CA ALA A 119 11.82 0.96 -15.49
C ALA A 119 12.70 1.74 -14.50
N PRO A 120 12.11 2.46 -13.54
CA PRO A 120 12.90 3.12 -12.54
C PRO A 120 13.75 2.05 -11.84
N THR A 121 15.03 2.34 -11.61
CA THR A 121 15.91 1.49 -10.80
C THR A 121 15.43 1.58 -9.36
N ILE A 122 14.23 1.07 -9.09
CA ILE A 122 13.71 0.99 -7.74
C ILE A 122 14.46 -0.15 -7.08
N THR A 123 15.37 0.22 -6.19
CA THR A 123 15.99 -0.73 -5.27
C THR A 123 14.86 -1.39 -4.48
N ARG A 124 14.62 -2.68 -4.75
CA ARG A 124 13.67 -3.49 -3.99
C ARG A 124 14.47 -4.42 -3.08
N PRO A 125 14.90 -3.93 -1.91
CA PRO A 125 15.81 -4.67 -1.03
C PRO A 125 15.20 -5.97 -0.50
N LEU A 126 13.86 -6.07 -0.53
CA LEU A 126 13.11 -7.26 -0.08
C LEU A 126 12.58 -8.11 -1.24
N LYS A 127 13.16 -7.98 -2.45
CA LYS A 127 12.80 -8.85 -3.58
C LYS A 127 13.05 -10.32 -3.21
N ASN A 128 12.06 -11.19 -3.48
CA ASN A 128 12.06 -12.62 -3.14
C ASN A 128 12.01 -12.94 -1.63
N VAL A 129 11.71 -11.95 -0.78
CA VAL A 129 11.48 -12.16 0.65
C VAL A 129 9.98 -12.29 0.89
N SER A 130 9.56 -13.38 1.55
CA SER A 130 8.18 -13.55 2.02
C SER A 130 8.09 -13.13 3.48
N VAL A 131 7.17 -12.21 3.80
CA VAL A 131 6.98 -11.66 5.14
C VAL A 131 5.55 -11.87 5.61
N THR A 132 5.39 -12.46 6.78
CA THR A 132 4.09 -12.53 7.46
C THR A 132 3.98 -11.38 8.45
N VAL A 133 2.95 -10.56 8.30
CA VAL A 133 2.64 -9.43 9.20
C VAL A 133 1.45 -9.80 10.06
N THR A 134 1.62 -9.67 11.38
CA THR A 134 0.56 -9.91 12.37
C THR A 134 0.32 -8.63 13.19
N GLY A 135 -0.90 -8.45 13.67
CA GLY A 135 -1.23 -7.30 14.52
C GLY A 135 -2.68 -6.85 14.35
N THR A 136 -2.95 -5.59 14.65
CA THR A 136 -4.22 -4.96 14.31
C THR A 136 -4.29 -4.66 12.81
N ARG A 137 -5.48 -4.67 12.23
CA ARG A 137 -5.69 -4.39 10.80
C ARG A 137 -4.98 -3.11 10.33
N LYS A 138 -5.10 -2.03 11.10
CA LYS A 138 -4.46 -0.73 10.79
C LYS A 138 -2.94 -0.82 10.71
N LEU A 139 -2.32 -1.55 11.65
CA LEU A 139 -0.87 -1.78 11.68
C LEU A 139 -0.43 -2.69 10.53
N SER A 140 -1.13 -3.81 10.35
CA SER A 140 -0.85 -4.78 9.28
C SER A 140 -0.96 -4.15 7.89
N ASP A 141 -1.95 -3.26 7.67
CA ASP A 141 -2.10 -2.54 6.40
C ASP A 141 -0.96 -1.55 6.16
N LYS A 142 -0.58 -0.77 7.18
CA LYS A 142 0.50 0.21 7.07
C LYS A 142 1.84 -0.47 6.80
N LEU A 143 2.20 -1.46 7.62
CA LEU A 143 3.47 -2.18 7.50
C LEU A 143 3.51 -3.01 6.22
N GLY A 144 2.40 -3.69 5.89
CA GLY A 144 2.28 -4.48 4.67
C GLY A 144 2.49 -3.65 3.41
N LYS A 145 1.95 -2.43 3.34
CA LYS A 145 2.20 -1.51 2.22
C LYS A 145 3.68 -1.14 2.09
N MET A 146 4.34 -0.81 3.19
CA MET A 146 5.76 -0.45 3.18
C MET A 146 6.64 -1.62 2.71
N LEU A 147 6.40 -2.82 3.22
CA LEU A 147 7.11 -4.03 2.84
C LEU A 147 6.89 -4.40 1.36
N THR A 148 5.64 -4.27 0.88
CA THR A 148 5.32 -4.51 -0.54
C THR A 148 6.03 -3.51 -1.45
N LEU A 149 6.09 -2.23 -1.09
CA LEU A 149 6.84 -1.21 -1.83
C LEU A 149 8.34 -1.51 -1.87
N SER A 150 8.88 -2.12 -0.81
CA SER A 150 10.27 -2.60 -0.76
C SER A 150 10.48 -3.91 -1.53
N GLY A 151 9.44 -4.50 -2.11
CA GLY A 151 9.50 -5.69 -2.96
C GLY A 151 9.17 -7.02 -2.31
N ALA A 152 8.78 -7.02 -1.03
CA ALA A 152 8.40 -8.25 -0.33
C ALA A 152 7.04 -8.83 -0.80
N GLU A 153 6.92 -10.15 -0.76
CA GLU A 153 5.65 -10.85 -0.78
C GLU A 153 5.06 -10.84 0.63
N VAL A 154 3.93 -10.14 0.84
CA VAL A 154 3.38 -9.91 2.18
C VAL A 154 2.10 -10.70 2.40
N LYS A 155 2.11 -11.57 3.43
CA LYS A 155 0.93 -12.23 3.98
C LYS A 155 0.50 -11.50 5.25
N ARG A 156 -0.78 -11.12 5.35
CA ARG A 156 -1.32 -10.38 6.49
C ARG A 156 -2.30 -11.23 7.28
N HIS A 157 -2.14 -11.21 8.60
CA HIS A 157 -3.04 -11.87 9.55
C HIS A 157 -3.41 -10.89 10.66
N ASP A 158 -4.66 -10.45 10.67
CA ASP A 158 -5.20 -9.52 11.66
C ASP A 158 -5.59 -10.31 12.91
N LEU A 159 -4.61 -10.57 13.78
CA LEU A 159 -4.77 -11.39 14.98
C LEU A 159 -5.25 -10.60 16.21
N LEU A 160 -5.17 -9.26 16.15
CA LEU A 160 -5.54 -8.38 17.25
C LEU A 160 -6.69 -7.47 16.85
N LYS A 161 -7.68 -7.38 17.71
CA LYS A 161 -8.79 -6.44 17.60
C LYS A 161 -8.82 -5.57 18.85
N VAL A 162 -8.82 -4.26 18.67
CA VAL A 162 -9.10 -3.31 19.75
C VAL A 162 -10.61 -3.21 19.91
N ILE A 163 -11.10 -3.44 21.12
CA ILE A 163 -12.51 -3.36 21.48
C ILE A 163 -12.67 -2.24 22.48
N GLU A 164 -13.58 -1.30 22.18
CA GLU A 164 -14.03 -0.30 23.15
C GLU A 164 -15.09 -0.93 24.05
N TYR A 165 -14.97 -0.71 25.35
CA TYR A 165 -16.05 -1.04 26.28
C TYR A 165 -17.15 0.00 26.15
N HIS A 166 -18.27 -0.38 25.54
CA HIS A 166 -19.36 0.55 25.27
C HIS A 166 -20.07 1.04 26.55
N ASP A 167 -20.18 0.19 27.56
CA ASP A 167 -20.83 0.47 28.84
C ASP A 167 -19.78 0.59 29.94
N ASN A 168 -19.01 1.67 29.92
CA ASN A 168 -17.95 1.96 30.87
C ASN A 168 -18.28 3.24 31.66
N GLU A 169 -19.10 3.06 32.71
CA GLU A 169 -19.50 4.17 33.57
C GLU A 169 -18.32 4.88 34.24
N VAL A 170 -17.27 4.16 34.61
CA VAL A 170 -16.05 4.75 35.19
C VAL A 170 -15.40 5.71 34.20
N PHE A 171 -15.29 5.30 32.95
CA PHE A 171 -14.73 6.14 31.89
C PHE A 171 -15.65 7.33 31.58
N ASP A 172 -16.96 7.12 31.51
CA ASP A 172 -17.92 8.19 31.26
C ASP A 172 -17.93 9.23 32.39
N ASN A 173 -17.84 8.79 33.64
CA ASN A 173 -17.76 9.67 34.80
C ASN A 173 -16.44 10.47 34.79
N ALA A 174 -15.32 9.83 34.45
CA ALA A 174 -14.04 10.53 34.31
C ALA A 174 -14.08 11.61 33.23
N ILE A 175 -14.69 11.31 32.06
CA ILE A 175 -14.88 12.29 30.98
C ILE A 175 -15.85 13.39 31.38
N ASN A 176 -16.92 13.08 32.11
CA ASN A 176 -17.89 14.06 32.56
C ASN A 176 -17.28 15.08 33.55
N GLY A 177 -16.35 14.64 34.38
CA GLY A 177 -15.61 15.45 35.32
C GLY A 177 -14.18 15.81 34.85
N ILE A 178 -13.94 15.89 33.55
CA ILE A 178 -12.58 16.04 32.99
C ILE A 178 -11.89 17.33 33.42
N ASP A 179 -12.64 18.39 33.65
CA ASP A 179 -12.19 19.68 34.18
C ASP A 179 -11.63 19.61 35.61
N GLY A 180 -11.88 18.51 36.32
CA GLY A 180 -11.34 18.23 37.63
C GLY A 180 -9.96 17.54 37.61
N TYR A 181 -9.38 17.29 36.43
CA TYR A 181 -8.05 16.73 36.27
C TYR A 181 -7.07 17.78 35.77
N ASP A 182 -5.82 17.68 36.18
CA ASP A 182 -4.72 18.52 35.70
C ASP A 182 -4.03 17.89 34.46
N TYR A 183 -4.01 16.56 34.39
CA TYR A 183 -3.41 15.82 33.29
C TYR A 183 -4.31 14.70 32.79
N VAL A 184 -4.32 14.53 31.47
CA VAL A 184 -4.82 13.33 30.77
C VAL A 184 -3.67 12.63 30.09
N VAL A 185 -3.44 11.36 30.42
CA VAL A 185 -2.34 10.54 29.92
C VAL A 185 -2.85 9.50 28.95
N LEU A 186 -2.35 9.50 27.71
CA LEU A 186 -2.76 8.59 26.65
C LEU A 186 -1.57 7.72 26.22
N THR A 187 -1.67 6.43 26.47
CA THR A 187 -0.59 5.46 26.26
C THR A 187 -0.60 4.78 24.89
N SER A 188 -1.54 5.12 24.03
CA SER A 188 -1.62 4.54 22.67
C SER A 188 -2.47 5.40 21.72
N MET A 189 -2.23 5.24 20.41
CA MET A 189 -3.07 5.86 19.37
C MET A 189 -4.53 5.42 19.47
N ASN A 190 -4.77 4.13 19.74
CA ASN A 190 -6.14 3.61 19.87
C ASN A 190 -6.84 4.20 21.09
N GLY A 191 -6.12 4.34 22.22
CA GLY A 191 -6.64 5.00 23.42
C GLY A 191 -7.02 6.45 23.15
N ALA A 192 -6.21 7.18 22.40
CA ALA A 192 -6.50 8.56 22.01
C ALA A 192 -7.73 8.64 21.06
N GLU A 193 -7.84 7.74 20.10
CA GLU A 193 -9.01 7.68 19.20
C GLU A 193 -10.31 7.37 19.99
N ILE A 194 -10.26 6.41 20.93
CA ILE A 194 -11.39 6.05 21.80
C ILE A 194 -11.76 7.22 22.70
N PHE A 195 -10.78 7.90 23.31
CA PHE A 195 -11.01 9.07 24.13
C PHE A 195 -11.75 10.18 23.37
N MET A 196 -11.25 10.55 22.19
CA MET A 196 -11.87 11.58 21.36
C MET A 196 -13.26 11.17 20.84
N SER A 197 -13.45 9.89 20.52
CA SER A 197 -14.75 9.34 20.15
C SER A 197 -15.75 9.43 21.32
N ARG A 198 -15.31 9.10 22.54
CA ARG A 198 -16.15 9.12 23.73
C ARG A 198 -16.56 10.53 24.12
N LEU A 199 -15.66 11.51 24.03
CA LEU A 199 -16.00 12.94 24.20
C LEU A 199 -17.15 13.35 23.28
N ARG A 200 -17.10 12.97 21.99
CA ARG A 200 -18.18 13.24 21.04
C ARG A 200 -19.50 12.56 21.44
N LYS A 201 -19.44 11.28 21.82
CA LYS A 201 -20.64 10.51 22.24
C LYS A 201 -21.31 11.18 23.43
N LEU A 202 -20.53 11.67 24.38
CA LEU A 202 -21.01 12.39 25.57
C LEU A 202 -21.28 13.88 25.32
N LYS A 203 -21.15 14.36 24.08
CA LYS A 203 -21.32 15.76 23.68
C LYS A 203 -20.47 16.73 24.50
N LYS A 204 -19.27 16.30 24.91
CA LYS A 204 -18.28 17.15 25.58
C LYS A 204 -17.44 17.89 24.56
N ASP A 205 -17.38 19.22 24.74
CA ASP A 205 -16.59 20.11 23.90
C ASP A 205 -15.13 20.15 24.38
N ILE A 206 -14.19 20.44 23.48
CA ILE A 206 -12.76 20.59 23.83
C ILE A 206 -12.52 21.70 24.85
N ARG A 207 -13.39 22.70 24.91
CA ARG A 207 -13.36 23.76 25.92
C ARG A 207 -13.55 23.25 27.34
N SER A 208 -14.15 22.06 27.52
CA SER A 208 -14.31 21.41 28.82
C SER A 208 -12.99 21.02 29.47
N PHE A 209 -11.90 20.98 28.72
CA PHE A 209 -10.57 20.62 29.20
C PHE A 209 -9.49 21.65 28.81
N ALA A 210 -9.88 22.92 28.68
CA ALA A 210 -8.96 24.01 28.30
C ALA A 210 -7.76 24.16 29.27
N ASN A 211 -7.91 23.77 30.54
CA ASN A 211 -6.85 23.83 31.54
C ASN A 211 -6.16 22.47 31.77
N VAL A 212 -6.58 21.41 31.07
CA VAL A 212 -6.05 20.05 31.23
C VAL A 212 -4.88 19.86 30.28
N LYS A 213 -3.76 19.41 30.81
CA LYS A 213 -2.56 19.07 30.02
C LYS A 213 -2.63 17.66 29.50
N PHE A 214 -2.14 17.46 28.29
CA PHE A 214 -2.10 16.15 27.64
C PHE A 214 -0.69 15.58 27.62
N ALA A 215 -0.51 14.41 28.23
CA ALA A 215 0.72 13.65 28.16
C ALA A 215 0.51 12.40 27.31
N VAL A 216 1.37 12.19 26.32
CA VAL A 216 1.23 11.10 25.36
C VAL A 216 2.53 10.29 25.25
N ILE A 217 2.39 8.99 24.97
CA ILE A 217 3.54 8.09 24.90
C ILE A 217 4.50 8.40 23.75
N GLY A 218 4.02 9.05 22.69
CA GLY A 218 4.86 9.34 21.53
C GLY A 218 4.12 10.07 20.42
N SER A 219 4.86 10.44 19.37
CA SER A 219 4.38 11.26 18.24
C SER A 219 3.16 10.70 17.52
N GLY A 220 3.03 9.37 17.42
CA GLY A 220 1.85 8.75 16.80
C GLY A 220 0.56 9.00 17.58
N THR A 221 0.64 9.03 18.93
CA THR A 221 -0.49 9.36 19.80
C THR A 221 -0.79 10.85 19.77
N ALA A 222 0.24 11.70 19.77
CA ALA A 222 0.10 13.16 19.59
C ALA A 222 -0.63 13.49 18.27
N ALA A 223 -0.23 12.89 17.19
CA ALA A 223 -0.86 13.10 15.87
C ALA A 223 -2.35 12.73 15.81
N VAL A 224 -2.83 11.86 16.71
CA VAL A 224 -4.28 11.60 16.85
C VAL A 224 -4.98 12.81 17.47
N LEU A 225 -4.42 13.39 18.55
CA LEU A 225 -5.00 14.58 19.20
C LEU A 225 -4.97 15.80 18.28
N GLU A 226 -3.89 16.01 17.54
CA GLU A 226 -3.71 17.12 16.59
C GLU A 226 -4.83 17.17 15.54
N LYS A 227 -5.37 16.02 15.11
CA LYS A 227 -6.54 15.98 14.19
C LYS A 227 -7.78 16.67 14.75
N TYR A 228 -7.84 16.82 16.07
CA TYR A 228 -8.94 17.47 16.78
C TYR A 228 -8.55 18.83 17.32
N GLY A 229 -7.38 19.36 16.93
CA GLY A 229 -6.88 20.67 17.37
C GLY A 229 -6.34 20.65 18.80
N VAL A 230 -6.02 19.49 19.37
CA VAL A 230 -5.43 19.36 20.71
C VAL A 230 -3.96 18.99 20.56
N PHE A 231 -3.06 19.72 21.20
CA PHE A 231 -1.63 19.48 21.19
C PHE A 231 -1.20 18.85 22.51
N ALA A 232 -0.27 17.91 22.44
CA ALA A 232 0.28 17.28 23.64
C ALA A 232 1.31 18.20 24.33
N ASP A 233 1.18 18.37 25.62
CA ASP A 233 2.12 19.15 26.46
C ASP A 233 3.37 18.37 26.84
N CYS A 234 3.23 17.04 26.96
CA CYS A 234 4.30 16.14 27.40
C CYS A 234 4.44 14.96 26.46
N ILE A 235 5.63 14.81 25.85
CA ILE A 235 6.02 13.66 25.03
C ILE A 235 7.42 13.25 25.44
N PRO A 236 7.68 11.99 25.88
CA PRO A 236 9.02 11.55 26.22
C PRO A 236 9.90 11.39 24.97
N ASN A 237 11.21 11.49 25.11
CA ASN A 237 12.15 11.28 24.01
C ASN A 237 12.19 9.83 23.52
N VAL A 238 11.97 8.86 24.41
CA VAL A 238 11.85 7.44 24.10
C VAL A 238 10.41 7.01 24.39
N TYR A 239 9.75 6.46 23.39
CA TYR A 239 8.31 6.18 23.39
C TYR A 239 7.99 4.88 24.16
N THR A 240 8.26 4.88 25.45
CA THR A 240 7.93 3.78 26.36
C THR A 240 7.09 4.29 27.54
N THR A 241 6.31 3.39 28.12
CA THR A 241 5.48 3.67 29.31
C THR A 241 6.35 4.15 30.47
N ARG A 242 7.51 3.52 30.66
CA ARG A 242 8.49 3.87 31.69
C ARG A 242 9.00 5.31 31.54
N GLU A 243 9.43 5.70 30.33
CA GLU A 243 9.95 7.06 30.10
C GLU A 243 8.87 8.12 30.26
N LEU A 244 7.62 7.79 29.86
CA LEU A 244 6.47 8.65 30.10
C LEU A 244 6.23 8.81 31.60
N GLY A 245 6.30 7.72 32.37
CA GLY A 245 6.19 7.76 33.85
C GLY A 245 7.28 8.62 34.51
N ILE A 246 8.55 8.48 34.06
CA ILE A 246 9.66 9.32 34.54
C ILE A 246 9.44 10.80 34.23
N LEU A 247 8.93 11.10 33.02
CA LEU A 247 8.61 12.48 32.63
C LEU A 247 7.50 13.06 33.49
N LEU A 248 6.40 12.30 33.69
CA LEU A 248 5.30 12.71 34.56
C LEU A 248 5.73 12.92 36.00
N ALA A 249 6.54 12.03 36.56
CA ALA A 249 7.06 12.16 37.93
C ALA A 249 7.89 13.44 38.16
N LYS A 250 8.47 13.99 37.07
CA LYS A 250 9.20 15.28 37.14
C LYS A 250 8.30 16.49 36.87
N THR A 251 7.17 16.30 36.23
CA THR A 251 6.34 17.40 35.73
C THR A 251 5.11 17.63 36.60
N VAL A 252 4.50 16.54 37.09
CA VAL A 252 3.28 16.60 37.94
C VAL A 252 3.65 17.00 39.34
N LYS A 253 2.91 17.96 39.89
CA LYS A 253 3.13 18.47 41.23
C LYS A 253 2.26 17.72 42.25
N SER A 254 2.68 17.81 43.53
CA SER A 254 1.86 17.25 44.62
C SER A 254 0.48 17.88 44.67
N GLY A 255 -0.54 17.04 44.70
CA GLY A 255 -1.96 17.46 44.72
C GLY A 255 -2.62 17.57 43.33
N GLU A 256 -1.85 17.56 42.23
CA GLU A 256 -2.41 17.48 40.88
C GLU A 256 -3.01 16.10 40.59
N LYS A 257 -4.16 16.08 39.91
CA LYS A 257 -4.90 14.88 39.56
C LYS A 257 -4.59 14.44 38.12
N VAL A 258 -4.27 13.16 37.96
CA VAL A 258 -3.87 12.57 36.70
C VAL A 258 -4.88 11.50 36.29
N LEU A 259 -5.50 11.65 35.09
CA LEU A 259 -6.33 10.63 34.47
C LEU A 259 -5.50 9.83 33.49
N ILE A 260 -5.30 8.53 33.75
CA ILE A 260 -4.54 7.65 32.86
C ILE A 260 -5.50 6.75 32.07
N LEU A 261 -5.47 6.88 30.74
CA LEU A 261 -6.23 6.00 29.85
C LEU A 261 -5.30 4.95 29.24
N ARG A 262 -5.58 3.71 29.55
CA ARG A 262 -4.83 2.56 29.05
C ARG A 262 -5.73 1.36 28.80
N ALA A 263 -5.21 0.36 28.07
CA ALA A 263 -5.89 -0.92 27.94
C ALA A 263 -5.92 -1.65 29.30
N GLU A 264 -6.92 -2.51 29.50
CA GLU A 264 -7.07 -3.33 30.72
C GLU A 264 -5.79 -4.13 31.02
N ASN A 265 -5.20 -4.74 29.99
CA ASN A 265 -3.97 -5.50 30.08
C ASN A 265 -2.72 -4.64 29.74
N GLY A 266 -2.78 -3.33 29.97
CA GLY A 266 -1.66 -2.42 29.73
C GLY A 266 -0.49 -2.64 30.70
N SER A 267 0.71 -2.14 30.32
CA SER A 267 1.91 -2.25 31.17
C SER A 267 1.67 -1.64 32.55
N PRO A 268 2.03 -2.33 33.65
CA PRO A 268 1.89 -1.82 35.02
C PRO A 268 2.90 -0.71 35.38
N GLU A 269 3.82 -0.37 34.48
CA GLU A 269 4.95 0.55 34.76
C GLU A 269 4.55 2.04 34.81
N LEU A 270 3.28 2.38 34.59
CA LEU A 270 2.78 3.76 34.61
C LEU A 270 1.78 3.94 35.76
#